data_dbff38e8f7331f9af68f32ce5deecdad
#
_entry.id   dbff38e8f7331f9af68f32ce5deecdad
#
_cell.length_a   1.000
_cell.length_b   1.000
_cell.length_c   1.000
_cell.angle_alpha   90.00
_cell.angle_beta   90.00
_cell.angle_gamma   90.00
#
_symmetry.space_group_name_H-M   'P 1'
#
loop_
_entity.id
_entity.type
_entity.pdbx_description
1 polymer ?
#
loop_
_entity_poly.entity_id
_entity_poly.type
_entity_poly.pdbx_seq_one_letter_code
_entity_poly.pdbx_strand_id
1 'polypeptide(L)'
;MDFREMMESKYRDLLVNYIKDESEQALYQGQKFSRKSIEQKISPEDIISLHKSILVDLYPDMPEYVTKSFDILLEVMIGYGFAYREHQSLRHVQQELRSEMEIAANVQQTLLSTDIPKAEGLDIGAISVPAKMMNGDYYHFVHDDDQIINIAIADVIGKGIPAAMCMSMIKYAMDSFPESRKNPNQILENLNRVVERNVDPSMFITMFYGMYNIEDHTFTYASAGHEPGFYFKADTQTFEDLDAKGLVLGIDQNYKYLQYQSRVEPGDMIVLLSDGVTESRTDEGFVERSAITELINRYKDLSAQEMVDKIYRHFEKMQDFQLRDDFTLIIMKRMV
;
A
#
# COMPACT_ATOMS: atom_id res chain seq x y z
N MET A 1 -20.25 -27.68 -40.54
CA MET A 1 -21.24 -27.53 -39.44
C MET A 1 -20.81 -26.33 -38.66
N ASP A 2 -21.62 -25.31 -38.66
CA ASP A 2 -21.34 -24.09 -37.86
C ASP A 2 -21.39 -24.45 -36.37
N PHE A 3 -20.60 -23.77 -35.57
CA PHE A 3 -20.57 -24.01 -34.11
C PHE A 3 -21.97 -23.92 -33.47
N ARG A 4 -22.79 -23.05 -34.00
CA ARG A 4 -24.19 -22.86 -33.57
C ARG A 4 -25.05 -24.07 -33.84
N GLU A 5 -24.94 -24.65 -35.02
CA GLU A 5 -25.64 -25.89 -35.41
C GLU A 5 -25.22 -27.09 -34.55
N MET A 6 -23.93 -27.16 -34.20
CA MET A 6 -23.43 -28.25 -33.34
C MET A 6 -23.97 -28.10 -31.89
N MET A 7 -24.06 -26.88 -31.38
CA MET A 7 -24.61 -26.60 -30.04
C MET A 7 -26.11 -26.90 -30.00
N GLU A 8 -26.85 -26.52 -31.03
CA GLU A 8 -28.28 -26.79 -31.15
C GLU A 8 -28.54 -28.30 -31.17
N SER A 9 -27.82 -29.05 -31.98
CA SER A 9 -27.94 -30.51 -32.05
C SER A 9 -27.67 -31.18 -30.68
N LYS A 10 -26.59 -30.76 -30.00
CA LYS A 10 -26.24 -31.29 -28.67
C LYS A 10 -27.27 -30.97 -27.60
N TYR A 11 -27.80 -29.74 -27.63
CA TYR A 11 -28.82 -29.34 -26.69
C TYR A 11 -30.15 -30.06 -26.93
N ARG A 12 -30.53 -30.25 -28.20
CA ARG A 12 -31.68 -31.00 -28.60
C ARG A 12 -31.59 -32.48 -28.10
N ASP A 13 -30.48 -33.13 -28.28
CA ASP A 13 -30.23 -34.50 -27.83
C ASP A 13 -30.32 -34.59 -26.29
N LEU A 14 -29.72 -33.63 -25.61
CA LEU A 14 -29.77 -33.54 -24.15
C LEU A 14 -31.21 -33.37 -23.64
N LEU A 15 -31.97 -32.47 -24.21
CA LEU A 15 -33.35 -32.20 -23.83
C LEU A 15 -34.25 -33.41 -24.12
N VAL A 16 -34.13 -34.01 -25.28
CA VAL A 16 -34.88 -35.21 -25.67
C VAL A 16 -34.59 -36.39 -24.74
N ASN A 17 -33.33 -36.60 -24.39
CA ASN A 17 -32.92 -37.67 -23.49
C ASN A 17 -33.47 -37.47 -22.09
N TYR A 18 -33.42 -36.24 -21.58
CA TYR A 18 -33.93 -35.91 -20.25
C TYR A 18 -35.46 -36.03 -20.15
N ILE A 19 -36.19 -35.61 -21.17
CA ILE A 19 -37.65 -35.72 -21.21
C ILE A 19 -38.09 -37.20 -21.30
N LYS A 20 -37.31 -38.09 -21.94
CA LYS A 20 -37.62 -39.52 -22.05
C LYS A 20 -37.23 -40.31 -20.81
N ASP A 21 -36.13 -39.97 -20.18
CA ASP A 21 -35.56 -40.70 -19.05
C ASP A 21 -34.95 -39.66 -18.09
N GLU A 22 -35.67 -39.30 -17.06
CA GLU A 22 -35.30 -38.29 -16.05
C GLU A 22 -34.05 -38.73 -15.26
N SER A 23 -32.96 -39.03 -15.97
CA SER A 23 -31.75 -39.57 -15.36
C SER A 23 -30.80 -38.51 -14.84
N GLU A 24 -30.11 -38.84 -13.72
CA GLU A 24 -29.02 -37.98 -13.18
C GLU A 24 -27.92 -37.78 -14.22
N GLN A 25 -27.71 -38.75 -15.11
CA GLN A 25 -26.71 -38.64 -16.17
C GLN A 25 -27.03 -37.52 -17.17
N ALA A 26 -28.32 -37.33 -17.51
CA ALA A 26 -28.74 -36.23 -18.39
C ALA A 26 -28.55 -34.86 -17.69
N LEU A 27 -28.83 -34.75 -16.41
CA LEU A 27 -28.55 -33.52 -15.63
C LEU A 27 -27.06 -33.21 -15.59
N TYR A 28 -26.20 -34.20 -15.42
CA TYR A 28 -24.75 -34.03 -15.46
C TYR A 28 -24.25 -33.56 -16.86
N GLN A 29 -24.83 -34.06 -17.92
CA GLN A 29 -24.54 -33.56 -19.28
C GLN A 29 -25.01 -32.10 -19.45
N GLY A 30 -26.13 -31.71 -18.84
CA GLY A 30 -26.60 -30.32 -18.77
C GLY A 30 -25.60 -29.40 -18.09
N GLN A 31 -25.02 -29.83 -16.97
CA GLN A 31 -23.96 -29.04 -16.30
C GLN A 31 -22.71 -28.89 -17.19
N LYS A 32 -22.28 -29.94 -17.91
CA LYS A 32 -21.16 -29.86 -18.86
C LYS A 32 -21.46 -28.91 -20.01
N PHE A 33 -22.70 -28.95 -20.53
CA PHE A 33 -23.16 -28.04 -21.56
C PHE A 33 -23.10 -26.58 -21.07
N SER A 34 -23.63 -26.30 -19.87
CA SER A 34 -23.58 -24.96 -19.26
C SER A 34 -22.16 -24.41 -19.14
N ARG A 35 -21.21 -25.21 -18.59
CA ARG A 35 -19.80 -24.78 -18.48
C ARG A 35 -19.21 -24.43 -19.86
N LYS A 36 -19.46 -25.29 -20.87
CA LYS A 36 -18.95 -25.02 -22.22
C LYS A 36 -19.58 -23.79 -22.86
N SER A 37 -20.88 -23.53 -22.58
CA SER A 37 -21.57 -22.34 -23.04
C SER A 37 -20.97 -21.07 -22.45
N ILE A 38 -20.61 -21.09 -21.15
CA ILE A 38 -19.94 -19.99 -20.47
C ILE A 38 -18.54 -19.73 -21.09
N GLU A 39 -17.73 -20.79 -21.33
CA GLU A 39 -16.43 -20.70 -21.97
C GLU A 39 -16.50 -20.06 -23.37
N GLN A 40 -17.58 -20.34 -24.08
CA GLN A 40 -17.83 -19.82 -25.43
C GLN A 40 -18.60 -18.49 -25.43
N LYS A 41 -18.81 -17.88 -24.25
CA LYS A 41 -19.50 -16.60 -24.05
C LYS A 41 -20.94 -16.57 -24.61
N ILE A 42 -21.62 -17.73 -24.63
CA ILE A 42 -23.03 -17.82 -24.98
C ILE A 42 -23.85 -17.22 -23.83
N SER A 43 -24.78 -16.34 -24.18
CA SER A 43 -25.59 -15.69 -23.17
C SER A 43 -26.70 -16.59 -22.61
N PRO A 44 -27.18 -16.36 -21.40
CA PRO A 44 -28.31 -17.11 -20.85
C PRO A 44 -29.58 -16.99 -21.69
N GLU A 45 -29.84 -15.82 -22.26
CA GLU A 45 -30.95 -15.54 -23.16
C GLU A 45 -30.88 -16.36 -24.45
N ASP A 46 -29.69 -16.58 -25.00
CA ASP A 46 -29.50 -17.44 -26.19
C ASP A 46 -29.87 -18.89 -25.87
N ILE A 47 -29.51 -19.41 -24.68
CA ILE A 47 -29.85 -20.75 -24.24
C ILE A 47 -31.36 -20.92 -24.08
N ILE A 48 -32.05 -19.92 -23.51
CA ILE A 48 -33.50 -19.96 -23.34
C ILE A 48 -34.20 -19.88 -24.72
N SER A 49 -33.72 -19.00 -25.61
CA SER A 49 -34.22 -18.93 -26.98
C SER A 49 -34.07 -20.26 -27.73
N LEU A 50 -32.91 -20.89 -27.59
CA LEU A 50 -32.63 -22.22 -28.12
C LEU A 50 -33.56 -23.27 -27.55
N HIS A 51 -33.74 -23.29 -26.24
CA HIS A 51 -34.65 -24.22 -25.54
C HIS A 51 -36.08 -24.04 -26.04
N LYS A 52 -36.59 -22.80 -26.11
CA LYS A 52 -37.91 -22.51 -26.64
C LYS A 52 -38.12 -23.00 -28.04
N SER A 53 -37.17 -22.70 -28.96
CA SER A 53 -37.22 -23.15 -30.35
C SER A 53 -37.30 -24.68 -30.49
N ILE A 54 -36.42 -25.39 -29.76
CA ILE A 54 -36.42 -26.86 -29.78
C ILE A 54 -37.71 -27.45 -29.21
N LEU A 55 -38.26 -26.89 -28.15
CA LEU A 55 -39.53 -27.34 -27.60
C LEU A 55 -40.71 -27.17 -28.59
N VAL A 56 -40.78 -26.02 -29.26
CA VAL A 56 -41.82 -25.76 -30.26
C VAL A 56 -41.69 -26.77 -31.44
N ASP A 57 -40.48 -27.09 -31.87
CA ASP A 57 -40.22 -28.07 -32.90
C ASP A 57 -40.62 -29.53 -32.46
N LEU A 58 -40.33 -29.89 -31.21
CA LEU A 58 -40.63 -31.23 -30.70
C LEU A 58 -42.12 -31.44 -30.36
N TYR A 59 -42.82 -30.37 -29.96
CA TYR A 59 -44.20 -30.38 -29.52
C TYR A 59 -45.00 -29.26 -30.20
N PRO A 60 -45.36 -29.42 -31.50
CA PRO A 60 -46.11 -28.40 -32.23
C PRO A 60 -47.49 -28.06 -31.64
N ASP A 61 -48.09 -28.98 -30.93
CA ASP A 61 -49.39 -28.81 -30.26
C ASP A 61 -49.29 -28.27 -28.85
N MET A 62 -48.13 -27.74 -28.46
CA MET A 62 -47.93 -27.18 -27.14
C MET A 62 -48.85 -25.96 -26.88
N PRO A 63 -49.51 -25.90 -25.70
CA PRO A 63 -50.42 -24.79 -25.38
C PRO A 63 -49.75 -23.44 -25.44
N GLU A 64 -50.41 -22.44 -26.08
CA GLU A 64 -49.87 -21.11 -26.32
C GLU A 64 -49.39 -20.39 -25.03
N TYR A 65 -50.04 -20.64 -23.90
CA TYR A 65 -49.63 -20.05 -22.63
C TYR A 65 -48.26 -20.55 -22.16
N VAL A 66 -47.81 -21.74 -22.53
CA VAL A 66 -46.49 -22.29 -22.24
C VAL A 66 -45.45 -21.51 -23.07
N THR A 67 -45.69 -21.32 -24.37
CA THR A 67 -44.84 -20.58 -25.25
C THR A 67 -44.70 -19.12 -24.79
N LYS A 68 -45.80 -18.47 -24.39
CA LYS A 68 -45.82 -17.12 -23.83
C LYS A 68 -45.07 -17.01 -22.48
N SER A 69 -45.02 -18.10 -21.68
CA SER A 69 -44.24 -18.09 -20.44
C SER A 69 -42.75 -17.99 -20.68
N PHE A 70 -42.26 -18.57 -21.81
CA PHE A 70 -40.87 -18.42 -22.20
C PHE A 70 -40.53 -17.00 -22.65
N ASP A 71 -41.51 -16.23 -23.20
CA ASP A 71 -41.26 -14.82 -23.60
C ASP A 71 -40.99 -13.94 -22.37
N ILE A 72 -41.72 -14.12 -21.29
CA ILE A 72 -41.44 -13.45 -20.02
C ILE A 72 -40.07 -13.87 -19.45
N LEU A 73 -39.78 -15.18 -19.46
CA LEU A 73 -38.52 -15.70 -18.96
C LEU A 73 -37.34 -15.12 -19.79
N LEU A 74 -37.50 -15.05 -21.12
CA LEU A 74 -36.51 -14.48 -22.03
C LEU A 74 -36.24 -13.00 -21.72
N GLU A 75 -37.30 -12.20 -21.52
CA GLU A 75 -37.18 -10.79 -21.17
C GLU A 75 -36.41 -10.58 -19.84
N VAL A 76 -36.75 -11.37 -18.82
CA VAL A 76 -36.05 -11.36 -17.53
C VAL A 76 -34.57 -11.74 -17.71
N MET A 77 -34.29 -12.75 -18.52
CA MET A 77 -32.91 -13.25 -18.72
C MET A 77 -32.08 -12.30 -19.59
N ILE A 78 -32.67 -11.55 -20.50
CA ILE A 78 -31.99 -10.45 -21.23
C ILE A 78 -31.46 -9.42 -20.22
N GLY A 79 -32.32 -8.95 -19.31
CA GLY A 79 -31.92 -8.01 -18.26
C GLY A 79 -30.80 -8.56 -17.35
N TYR A 80 -30.97 -9.82 -16.91
CA TYR A 80 -29.94 -10.51 -16.11
C TYR A 80 -28.62 -10.67 -16.88
N GLY A 81 -28.68 -11.05 -18.15
CA GLY A 81 -27.51 -11.22 -19.01
C GLY A 81 -26.74 -9.92 -19.19
N PHE A 82 -27.42 -8.77 -19.34
CA PHE A 82 -26.76 -7.46 -19.36
C PHE A 82 -26.01 -7.15 -18.06
N ALA A 83 -26.69 -7.26 -16.91
CA ALA A 83 -26.08 -7.03 -15.62
C ALA A 83 -24.88 -7.97 -15.36
N TYR A 84 -24.98 -9.24 -15.73
CA TYR A 84 -23.90 -10.21 -15.59
C TYR A 84 -22.68 -9.85 -16.44
N ARG A 85 -22.87 -9.45 -17.72
CA ARG A 85 -21.78 -9.03 -18.59
C ARG A 85 -21.09 -7.76 -18.08
N GLU A 86 -21.87 -6.79 -17.62
CA GLU A 86 -21.34 -5.57 -17.02
C GLU A 86 -20.50 -5.88 -15.78
N HIS A 87 -21.00 -6.73 -14.90
CA HIS A 87 -20.28 -7.15 -13.69
C HIS A 87 -18.99 -7.92 -14.02
N GLN A 88 -18.99 -8.78 -15.04
CA GLN A 88 -17.78 -9.47 -15.50
C GLN A 88 -16.76 -8.50 -16.09
N SER A 89 -17.20 -7.52 -16.89
CA SER A 89 -16.35 -6.48 -17.43
C SER A 89 -15.70 -5.63 -16.33
N LEU A 90 -16.49 -5.21 -15.35
CA LEU A 90 -15.99 -4.46 -14.19
C LEU A 90 -14.96 -5.26 -13.39
N ARG A 91 -15.21 -6.55 -13.16
CA ARG A 91 -14.25 -7.43 -12.50
C ARG A 91 -12.94 -7.56 -13.27
N HIS A 92 -13.01 -7.68 -14.58
CA HIS A 92 -11.81 -7.78 -15.41
C HIS A 92 -10.97 -6.49 -15.32
N VAL A 93 -11.59 -5.33 -15.51
CA VAL A 93 -10.92 -4.02 -15.36
C VAL A 93 -10.34 -3.86 -13.95
N GLN A 94 -11.07 -4.27 -12.93
CA GLN A 94 -10.57 -4.21 -11.54
C GLN A 94 -9.35 -5.11 -11.33
N GLN A 95 -9.32 -6.29 -11.94
CA GLN A 95 -8.17 -7.20 -11.88
C GLN A 95 -6.95 -6.64 -12.62
N GLU A 96 -7.15 -6.05 -13.80
CA GLU A 96 -6.09 -5.38 -14.56
C GLU A 96 -5.50 -4.22 -13.77
N LEU A 97 -6.33 -3.31 -13.26
CA LEU A 97 -5.88 -2.20 -12.42
C LEU A 97 -5.12 -2.68 -11.17
N ARG A 98 -5.60 -3.72 -10.53
CA ARG A 98 -4.92 -4.30 -9.38
C ARG A 98 -3.54 -4.83 -9.74
N SER A 99 -3.43 -5.53 -10.86
CA SER A 99 -2.13 -6.05 -11.36
C SER A 99 -1.16 -4.92 -11.69
N GLU A 100 -1.64 -3.84 -12.33
CA GLU A 100 -0.81 -2.66 -12.60
C GLU A 100 -0.33 -1.99 -11.30
N MET A 101 -1.20 -1.89 -10.30
CA MET A 101 -0.83 -1.34 -8.99
C MET A 101 0.18 -2.23 -8.25
N GLU A 102 0.08 -3.57 -8.36
CA GLU A 102 1.06 -4.51 -7.79
C GLU A 102 2.45 -4.34 -8.44
N ILE A 103 2.49 -4.16 -9.75
CA ILE A 103 3.74 -3.87 -10.46
C ILE A 103 4.33 -2.53 -10.02
N ALA A 104 3.49 -1.49 -9.92
CA ALA A 104 3.93 -0.16 -9.48
C ALA A 104 4.47 -0.18 -8.03
N ALA A 105 3.83 -0.94 -7.14
CA ALA A 105 4.28 -1.11 -5.75
C ALA A 105 5.64 -1.83 -5.68
N ASN A 106 5.86 -2.87 -6.48
CA ASN A 106 7.14 -3.56 -6.53
C ASN A 106 8.26 -2.65 -7.08
N VAL A 107 7.96 -1.84 -8.08
CA VAL A 107 8.91 -0.83 -8.60
C VAL A 107 9.22 0.21 -7.53
N GLN A 108 8.20 0.72 -6.83
CA GLN A 108 8.39 1.66 -5.72
C GLN A 108 9.30 1.06 -4.66
N GLN A 109 9.01 -0.15 -4.19
CA GLN A 109 9.80 -0.83 -3.15
C GLN A 109 11.28 -0.98 -3.58
N THR A 110 11.52 -1.30 -4.85
CA THR A 110 12.88 -1.40 -5.40
C THR A 110 13.58 -0.05 -5.44
N LEU A 111 12.88 0.99 -5.90
CA LEU A 111 13.43 2.34 -6.00
C LEU A 111 13.70 2.97 -4.64
N LEU A 112 12.85 2.71 -3.64
CA LEU A 112 12.96 3.28 -2.30
C LEU A 112 13.78 2.42 -1.33
N SER A 113 14.25 1.26 -1.76
CA SER A 113 15.12 0.43 -0.91
C SER A 113 16.38 1.21 -0.50
N THR A 114 16.73 1.12 0.78
CA THR A 114 17.94 1.70 1.35
C THR A 114 18.57 0.69 2.30
N ASP A 115 19.88 0.63 2.27
CA ASP A 115 20.63 -0.23 3.20
C ASP A 115 20.86 0.53 4.52
N ILE A 116 20.65 -0.17 5.63
CA ILE A 116 20.97 0.37 6.95
C ILE A 116 22.48 0.40 7.10
N PRO A 117 23.09 1.59 7.30
CA PRO A 117 24.54 1.68 7.41
C PRO A 117 25.05 0.97 8.67
N LYS A 118 26.22 0.35 8.53
CA LYS A 118 26.95 -0.23 9.64
C LYS A 118 28.07 0.69 10.04
N ALA A 119 28.05 1.16 11.28
CA ALA A 119 29.07 2.03 11.82
C ALA A 119 29.51 1.53 13.19
N GLU A 120 30.79 1.62 13.49
CA GLU A 120 31.31 1.25 14.80
C GLU A 120 30.74 2.17 15.88
N GLY A 121 30.28 1.60 17.00
CA GLY A 121 29.67 2.34 18.08
C GLY A 121 28.21 2.76 17.86
N LEU A 122 27.57 2.36 16.73
CA LEU A 122 26.15 2.59 16.49
C LEU A 122 25.42 1.28 16.17
N ASP A 123 24.25 1.14 16.76
CA ASP A 123 23.27 0.10 16.45
C ASP A 123 22.03 0.77 15.87
N ILE A 124 21.70 0.46 14.62
CA ILE A 124 20.62 1.09 13.86
C ILE A 124 19.63 0.01 13.43
N GLY A 125 18.36 0.26 13.72
CA GLY A 125 17.23 -0.55 13.25
C GLY A 125 16.19 0.32 12.57
N ALA A 126 15.60 -0.20 11.51
CA ALA A 126 14.54 0.49 10.78
C ALA A 126 13.51 -0.49 10.24
N ILE A 127 12.26 -0.05 10.20
CA ILE A 127 11.16 -0.75 9.57
C ILE A 127 10.25 0.28 8.88
N SER A 128 9.75 -0.06 7.70
CA SER A 128 8.68 0.69 7.03
C SER A 128 7.73 -0.31 6.40
N VAL A 129 6.47 -0.24 6.79
CA VAL A 129 5.42 -1.17 6.37
C VAL A 129 4.25 -0.37 5.84
N PRO A 130 3.88 -0.55 4.56
CA PRO A 130 2.75 0.15 3.98
C PRO A 130 1.42 -0.40 4.51
N ALA A 131 0.46 0.48 4.80
CA ALA A 131 -0.91 0.10 5.15
C ALA A 131 -1.69 -0.46 3.95
N LYS A 132 -1.29 -0.09 2.74
CA LYS A 132 -1.88 -0.54 1.47
C LYS A 132 -0.81 -1.12 0.56
N MET A 133 -1.10 -1.19 -0.75
CA MET A 133 -0.16 -1.73 -1.72
C MET A 133 1.08 -0.86 -1.93
N MET A 134 0.96 0.45 -1.78
CA MET A 134 2.03 1.43 -1.97
C MET A 134 2.21 2.23 -0.69
N ASN A 135 3.46 2.57 -0.39
CA ASN A 135 3.86 3.33 0.78
C ASN A 135 3.85 4.84 0.48
N GLY A 136 3.23 5.64 1.34
CA GLY A 136 3.34 7.09 1.38
C GLY A 136 4.55 7.55 2.19
N ASP A 137 4.99 6.72 3.13
CA ASP A 137 6.19 6.95 3.93
C ASP A 137 7.47 6.60 3.17
N TYR A 138 8.51 7.31 3.50
CA TYR A 138 9.85 7.07 2.97
C TYR A 138 10.90 7.30 4.05
N TYR A 139 11.86 6.39 4.15
CA TYR A 139 13.10 6.67 4.87
C TYR A 139 14.31 6.36 4.00
N HIS A 140 15.39 7.04 4.26
CA HIS A 140 16.62 6.91 3.49
C HIS A 140 17.84 7.15 4.37
N PHE A 141 18.83 6.27 4.20
CA PHE A 141 20.16 6.47 4.75
C PHE A 141 21.14 6.80 3.64
N VAL A 142 21.93 7.82 3.84
CA VAL A 142 23.10 8.12 3.00
C VAL A 142 24.33 8.10 3.89
N HIS A 143 25.22 7.20 3.60
CA HIS A 143 26.50 7.10 4.30
C HIS A 143 27.56 7.75 3.42
N ASP A 144 28.13 8.87 3.89
CA ASP A 144 29.14 9.64 3.20
C ASP A 144 30.46 9.53 3.96
N ASP A 145 31.54 9.14 3.25
CA ASP A 145 32.95 9.12 3.69
C ASP A 145 33.17 8.63 5.14
N ASP A 146 32.67 7.45 5.51
CA ASP A 146 32.91 6.71 6.75
C ASP A 146 32.64 7.46 8.09
N GLN A 147 32.33 8.75 8.07
CA GLN A 147 32.18 9.56 9.30
C GLN A 147 30.81 10.17 9.52
N ILE A 148 29.99 10.28 8.48
CA ILE A 148 28.68 10.92 8.57
C ILE A 148 27.59 9.98 8.08
N ILE A 149 26.58 9.77 8.92
CA ILE A 149 25.37 9.06 8.56
C ILE A 149 24.23 10.08 8.45
N ASN A 150 23.73 10.23 7.23
CA ASN A 150 22.55 11.02 6.97
C ASN A 150 21.31 10.13 7.04
N ILE A 151 20.25 10.65 7.64
CA ILE A 151 18.98 9.95 7.81
C ILE A 151 17.84 10.88 7.43
N ALA A 152 16.98 10.42 6.56
CA ALA A 152 15.75 11.11 6.20
C ALA A 152 14.55 10.22 6.50
N ILE A 153 13.49 10.81 7.05
CA ILE A 153 12.17 10.23 7.11
C ILE A 153 11.18 11.26 6.60
N ALA A 154 10.26 10.83 5.74
CA ALA A 154 9.31 11.70 5.08
C ALA A 154 7.97 10.99 4.89
N ASP A 155 6.90 11.77 4.87
CA ASP A 155 5.57 11.32 4.47
C ASP A 155 5.00 12.27 3.41
N VAL A 156 4.43 11.70 2.36
CA VAL A 156 3.76 12.43 1.29
C VAL A 156 2.26 12.45 1.53
N ILE A 157 1.70 13.63 1.67
CA ILE A 157 0.25 13.76 1.67
C ILE A 157 -0.30 13.37 0.29
N GLY A 158 -0.95 12.22 0.31
CA GLY A 158 -1.48 11.55 -0.87
C GLY A 158 -1.19 10.06 -0.79
N LYS A 159 -1.92 9.26 -1.55
CA LYS A 159 -1.76 7.79 -1.53
C LYS A 159 -1.67 7.28 -2.97
N GLY A 160 -1.00 6.13 -3.14
CA GLY A 160 -0.87 5.47 -4.42
C GLY A 160 0.19 6.06 -5.35
N ILE A 161 -0.02 5.97 -6.66
CA ILE A 161 0.97 6.30 -7.68
C ILE A 161 1.53 7.73 -7.56
N PRO A 162 0.73 8.80 -7.32
CA PRO A 162 1.29 10.14 -7.19
C PRO A 162 2.28 10.27 -6.03
N ALA A 163 1.97 9.72 -4.86
CA ALA A 163 2.87 9.74 -3.71
C ALA A 163 4.17 8.96 -4.01
N ALA A 164 4.07 7.78 -4.63
CA ALA A 164 5.21 6.99 -5.05
C ALA A 164 6.15 7.73 -6.01
N MET A 165 5.60 8.47 -6.97
CA MET A 165 6.38 9.29 -7.90
C MET A 165 7.08 10.44 -7.18
N CYS A 166 6.41 11.11 -6.24
CA CYS A 166 7.00 12.17 -5.43
C CYS A 166 8.19 11.64 -4.61
N MET A 167 8.03 10.47 -3.98
CA MET A 167 9.12 9.84 -3.23
C MET A 167 10.33 9.49 -4.10
N SER A 168 10.07 8.92 -5.28
CA SER A 168 11.15 8.61 -6.23
C SER A 168 11.91 9.87 -6.66
N MET A 169 11.18 10.98 -6.88
CA MET A 169 11.77 12.28 -7.20
C MET A 169 12.63 12.80 -6.04
N ILE A 170 12.16 12.73 -4.81
CA ILE A 170 12.90 13.15 -3.61
C ILE A 170 14.17 12.32 -3.46
N LYS A 171 14.06 11.00 -3.54
CA LYS A 171 15.21 10.11 -3.46
C LYS A 171 16.27 10.47 -4.51
N TYR A 172 15.87 10.58 -5.76
CA TYR A 172 16.78 10.96 -6.83
C TYR A 172 17.41 12.34 -6.60
N ALA A 173 16.63 13.31 -6.10
CA ALA A 173 17.16 14.64 -5.77
C ALA A 173 18.20 14.55 -4.64
N MET A 174 17.95 13.74 -3.60
CA MET A 174 18.91 13.52 -2.49
C MET A 174 20.18 12.84 -2.98
N ASP A 175 20.07 11.78 -3.78
CA ASP A 175 21.21 11.05 -4.36
C ASP A 175 22.03 11.92 -5.33
N SER A 176 21.41 12.95 -5.92
CA SER A 176 22.04 13.86 -6.88
C SER A 176 22.71 15.07 -6.25
N PHE A 177 22.52 15.32 -4.95
CA PHE A 177 23.21 16.40 -4.29
C PHE A 177 24.70 16.06 -4.19
N PRO A 178 25.58 17.03 -4.54
CA PRO A 178 27.00 16.79 -4.38
C PRO A 178 27.31 16.41 -2.93
N GLU A 179 28.16 15.42 -2.76
CA GLU A 179 28.63 14.87 -1.48
C GLU A 179 29.27 15.94 -0.55
N SER A 180 29.32 17.19 -0.95
CA SER A 180 29.85 18.30 -0.18
C SER A 180 28.85 18.65 0.93
N ARG A 181 29.08 18.10 2.12
CA ARG A 181 28.72 18.53 3.49
C ARG A 181 27.69 19.66 3.58
N LYS A 182 26.47 19.42 3.10
CA LYS A 182 25.37 20.35 3.32
C LYS A 182 24.71 20.04 4.65
N ASN A 183 24.47 21.09 5.43
CA ASN A 183 23.73 20.96 6.67
C ASN A 183 22.27 20.54 6.42
N PRO A 184 21.59 19.88 7.38
CA PRO A 184 20.20 19.45 7.26
C PRO A 184 19.23 20.52 6.77
N ASN A 185 19.36 21.76 7.25
CA ASN A 185 18.53 22.87 6.80
C ASN A 185 18.73 23.20 5.31
N GLN A 186 19.95 23.12 4.80
CA GLN A 186 20.24 23.37 3.38
C GLN A 186 19.72 22.26 2.47
N ILE A 187 19.75 21.03 2.94
CA ILE A 187 19.14 19.89 2.24
C ILE A 187 17.63 20.11 2.11
N LEU A 188 16.94 20.43 3.21
CA LEU A 188 15.51 20.71 3.18
C LEU A 188 15.17 21.92 2.28
N GLU A 189 15.96 23.00 2.31
CA GLU A 189 15.77 24.15 1.41
C GLU A 189 15.92 23.76 -0.08
N ASN A 190 16.83 22.87 -0.39
CA ASN A 190 17.03 22.39 -1.75
C ASN A 190 15.86 21.49 -2.20
N LEU A 191 15.47 20.54 -1.33
CA LEU A 191 14.33 19.65 -1.59
C LEU A 191 13.03 20.45 -1.70
N ASN A 192 12.81 21.44 -0.85
CA ASN A 192 11.65 22.32 -0.92
C ASN A 192 11.51 22.99 -2.30
N ARG A 193 12.60 23.47 -2.87
CA ARG A 193 12.59 24.05 -4.24
C ARG A 193 12.30 23.00 -5.32
N VAL A 194 12.75 21.77 -5.13
CA VAL A 194 12.45 20.66 -6.06
C VAL A 194 10.97 20.30 -5.98
N VAL A 195 10.44 20.17 -4.78
CA VAL A 195 9.02 19.81 -4.55
C VAL A 195 8.09 20.92 -5.10
N GLU A 196 8.31 22.17 -4.75
CA GLU A 196 7.47 23.28 -5.18
C GLU A 196 7.38 23.40 -6.71
N ARG A 197 8.46 23.09 -7.43
CA ARG A 197 8.51 23.19 -8.89
C ARG A 197 7.88 22.01 -9.63
N ASN A 198 7.84 20.83 -9.03
CA ASN A 198 7.56 19.58 -9.73
C ASN A 198 6.35 18.82 -9.19
N VAL A 199 5.80 19.22 -8.05
CA VAL A 199 4.67 18.54 -7.39
C VAL A 199 3.42 19.42 -7.49
N ASP A 200 2.26 18.78 -7.60
CA ASP A 200 0.99 19.49 -7.63
C ASP A 200 0.79 20.31 -6.34
N PRO A 201 0.31 21.56 -6.41
CA PRO A 201 0.11 22.41 -5.23
C PRO A 201 -0.84 21.85 -4.16
N SER A 202 -1.62 20.84 -4.48
CA SER A 202 -2.47 20.13 -3.52
C SER A 202 -1.72 19.06 -2.72
N MET A 203 -0.49 18.76 -3.11
CA MET A 203 0.38 17.78 -2.45
C MET A 203 1.52 18.50 -1.74
N PHE A 204 1.79 18.10 -0.52
CA PHE A 204 2.95 18.56 0.24
C PHE A 204 3.58 17.38 0.98
N ILE A 205 4.79 17.57 1.41
CA ILE A 205 5.62 16.52 1.97
C ILE A 205 6.13 16.98 3.32
N THR A 206 5.92 16.15 4.33
CA THR A 206 6.62 16.32 5.61
C THR A 206 7.95 15.61 5.55
N MET A 207 8.99 16.17 6.13
CA MET A 207 10.31 15.54 6.16
C MET A 207 11.10 15.95 7.40
N PHE A 208 11.69 14.97 8.04
CA PHE A 208 12.76 15.16 9.01
C PHE A 208 14.07 14.71 8.38
N TYR A 209 15.10 15.54 8.49
CA TYR A 209 16.44 15.22 8.01
C TYR A 209 17.46 15.38 9.13
N GLY A 210 18.20 14.32 9.42
CA GLY A 210 19.22 14.26 10.44
C GLY A 210 20.58 13.86 9.87
N MET A 211 21.63 14.32 10.51
CA MET A 211 23.03 14.04 10.21
C MET A 211 23.74 13.67 11.51
N TYR A 212 24.21 12.44 11.60
CA TYR A 212 25.00 11.97 12.73
C TYR A 212 26.48 11.94 12.35
N ASN A 213 27.31 12.64 13.10
CA ASN A 213 28.75 12.60 12.98
C ASN A 213 29.31 11.55 13.95
N ILE A 214 30.00 10.54 13.40
CA ILE A 214 30.53 9.39 14.18
C ILE A 214 31.75 9.83 15.03
N GLU A 215 32.53 10.82 14.56
CA GLU A 215 33.75 11.26 15.23
C GLU A 215 33.48 12.02 16.54
N ASP A 216 32.56 12.99 16.50
CA ASP A 216 32.23 13.85 17.66
C ASP A 216 30.92 13.46 18.33
N HIS A 217 30.20 12.49 17.78
CA HIS A 217 28.90 11.99 18.24
C HIS A 217 27.85 13.07 18.34
N THR A 218 27.82 13.99 17.39
CA THR A 218 26.79 15.02 17.32
C THR A 218 25.70 14.61 16.33
N PHE A 219 24.47 14.86 16.71
CA PHE A 219 23.29 14.71 15.85
C PHE A 219 22.75 16.09 15.51
N THR A 220 22.85 16.45 14.23
CA THR A 220 22.37 17.73 13.71
C THR A 220 21.13 17.45 12.87
N TYR A 221 20.05 18.20 13.05
CA TYR A 221 18.79 17.91 12.38
C TYR A 221 17.96 19.15 12.06
N ALA A 222 17.04 19.01 11.13
CA ALA A 222 16.03 19.99 10.75
C ALA A 222 14.74 19.26 10.35
N SER A 223 13.61 19.93 10.45
CA SER A 223 12.31 19.38 10.08
C SER A 223 11.55 20.32 9.15
N ALA A 224 10.84 19.73 8.21
CA ALA A 224 9.86 20.36 7.34
C ALA A 224 8.46 19.84 7.72
N GLY A 225 7.99 20.17 8.93
CA GLY A 225 6.65 19.84 9.43
C GLY A 225 6.40 18.35 9.68
N HIS A 226 7.46 17.56 9.82
CA HIS A 226 7.33 16.13 10.11
C HIS A 226 7.07 15.88 11.60
N GLU A 227 6.45 14.74 11.91
CA GLU A 227 6.19 14.29 13.28
C GLU A 227 7.47 14.31 14.14
N PRO A 228 7.47 14.91 15.33
CA PRO A 228 8.64 14.94 16.20
C PRO A 228 9.05 13.53 16.63
N GLY A 229 10.32 13.19 16.46
CA GLY A 229 10.90 11.99 17.03
C GLY A 229 11.13 12.10 18.53
N PHE A 230 11.80 11.10 19.12
CA PHE A 230 12.20 11.09 20.52
C PHE A 230 13.72 11.01 20.65
N TYR A 231 14.25 11.71 21.63
CA TYR A 231 15.60 11.56 22.13
C TYR A 231 15.57 10.92 23.52
N PHE A 232 16.02 9.68 23.63
CA PHE A 232 16.15 9.00 24.92
C PHE A 232 17.53 9.26 25.52
N LYS A 233 17.56 9.76 26.74
CA LYS A 233 18.76 9.99 27.53
C LYS A 233 19.01 8.82 28.47
N ALA A 234 20.12 8.13 28.29
CA ALA A 234 20.46 6.95 29.07
C ALA A 234 20.79 7.26 30.54
N ASP A 235 21.35 8.42 30.82
CA ASP A 235 21.73 8.85 32.17
C ASP A 235 20.52 9.10 33.07
N THR A 236 19.50 9.78 32.54
CA THR A 236 18.26 10.16 33.25
C THR A 236 17.11 9.20 33.02
N GLN A 237 17.22 8.30 32.05
CA GLN A 237 16.15 7.38 31.59
C GLN A 237 14.88 8.15 31.18
N THR A 238 15.05 9.31 30.57
CA THR A 238 13.97 10.19 30.12
C THR A 238 13.93 10.33 28.62
N PHE A 239 12.74 10.66 28.10
CA PHE A 239 12.52 11.00 26.70
C PHE A 239 12.29 12.50 26.56
N GLU A 240 12.95 13.08 25.57
CA GLU A 240 12.71 14.45 25.10
C GLU A 240 12.22 14.39 23.66
N ASP A 241 11.35 15.33 23.26
CA ASP A 241 10.95 15.42 21.87
C ASP A 241 12.07 16.06 21.02
N LEU A 242 12.35 15.49 19.86
CA LEU A 242 13.17 16.09 18.81
C LEU A 242 12.33 17.15 18.06
N ASP A 243 11.89 18.19 18.81
CA ASP A 243 11.05 19.25 18.26
C ASP A 243 11.88 20.16 17.35
N ALA A 244 11.58 20.14 16.05
CA ALA A 244 12.17 21.03 15.06
C ALA A 244 11.05 21.65 14.22
N LYS A 245 10.88 22.95 14.34
CA LYS A 245 9.81 23.68 13.64
C LYS A 245 10.20 23.98 12.20
N GLY A 246 9.33 23.69 11.26
CA GLY A 246 9.49 23.99 9.86
C GLY A 246 8.21 23.88 9.07
N LEU A 247 8.08 24.62 7.99
CA LEU A 247 6.99 24.52 7.03
C LEU A 247 7.20 23.26 6.20
N VAL A 248 6.13 22.53 5.88
CA VAL A 248 6.16 21.37 4.98
C VAL A 248 6.74 21.76 3.62
N LEU A 249 7.38 20.81 2.93
CA LEU A 249 7.97 21.03 1.60
C LEU A 249 6.86 21.29 0.57
N GLY A 250 7.15 22.23 -0.36
CA GLY A 250 6.28 22.52 -1.48
C GLY A 250 5.30 23.70 -1.29
N ILE A 251 5.33 24.38 -0.14
CA ILE A 251 4.42 25.52 0.14
C ILE A 251 5.05 26.87 -0.17
N ASP A 252 6.29 27.09 0.25
CA ASP A 252 7.03 28.35 0.02
C ASP A 252 8.48 28.08 -0.33
N GLN A 253 8.85 28.26 -1.59
CA GLN A 253 10.21 27.98 -2.10
C GLN A 253 11.34 28.75 -1.38
N ASN A 254 11.02 29.88 -0.72
CA ASN A 254 11.99 30.73 -0.04
C ASN A 254 12.07 30.47 1.47
N TYR A 255 11.28 29.53 1.97
CA TYR A 255 11.28 29.19 3.39
C TYR A 255 12.67 28.77 3.87
N LYS A 256 13.06 29.24 5.06
CA LYS A 256 14.33 28.93 5.70
C LYS A 256 14.11 28.01 6.88
N TYR A 257 14.72 26.83 6.81
CA TYR A 257 14.62 25.86 7.89
C TYR A 257 15.65 26.15 8.98
N LEU A 258 15.22 25.95 10.22
CA LEU A 258 16.10 26.03 11.38
C LEU A 258 16.81 24.69 11.58
N GLN A 259 18.04 24.77 12.06
CA GLN A 259 18.86 23.62 12.38
C GLN A 259 19.06 23.53 13.87
N TYR A 260 18.99 22.30 14.39
CA TYR A 260 19.20 21.97 15.78
C TYR A 260 20.35 20.99 15.90
N GLN A 261 20.98 20.91 17.07
CA GLN A 261 22.09 20.02 17.32
C GLN A 261 22.04 19.49 18.75
N SER A 262 22.28 18.19 18.91
CA SER A 262 22.41 17.54 20.21
C SER A 262 23.64 16.62 20.19
N ARG A 263 24.33 16.53 21.33
CA ARG A 263 25.37 15.52 21.52
C ARG A 263 24.74 14.26 22.02
N VAL A 264 25.08 13.13 21.41
CA VAL A 264 24.52 11.81 21.74
C VAL A 264 25.54 11.10 22.64
N GLU A 265 25.17 10.83 23.87
CA GLU A 265 26.05 10.16 24.84
C GLU A 265 25.93 8.61 24.74
N PRO A 266 26.88 7.85 25.27
CA PRO A 266 26.80 6.40 25.24
C PRO A 266 25.51 5.85 25.89
N GLY A 267 24.80 5.01 25.16
CA GLY A 267 23.51 4.44 25.56
C GLY A 267 22.29 5.28 25.18
N ASP A 268 22.49 6.51 24.71
CA ASP A 268 21.38 7.35 24.20
C ASP A 268 20.81 6.77 22.91
N MET A 269 19.52 7.09 22.65
CA MET A 269 18.83 6.68 21.42
C MET A 269 18.13 7.85 20.76
N ILE A 270 18.20 7.87 19.45
CA ILE A 270 17.38 8.73 18.58
C ILE A 270 16.32 7.83 17.96
N VAL A 271 15.06 8.23 18.08
CA VAL A 271 13.91 7.51 17.55
C VAL A 271 13.16 8.42 16.61
N LEU A 272 13.07 8.03 15.34
CA LEU A 272 12.30 8.75 14.32
C LEU A 272 11.12 7.86 13.91
N LEU A 273 9.98 8.49 13.66
CA LEU A 273 8.74 7.78 13.36
C LEU A 273 7.84 8.63 12.47
N SER A 274 6.98 7.98 11.68
CA SER A 274 5.90 8.63 10.96
C SER A 274 4.64 8.75 11.82
N ASP A 275 3.68 9.53 11.35
CA ASP A 275 2.39 9.73 12.03
C ASP A 275 1.58 8.43 12.14
N GLY A 276 1.75 7.46 11.24
CA GLY A 276 1.13 6.15 11.37
C GLY A 276 1.50 5.38 12.63
N VAL A 277 2.60 5.75 13.30
CA VAL A 277 2.94 5.22 14.63
C VAL A 277 2.14 5.94 15.72
N THR A 278 2.09 7.28 15.70
CA THR A 278 1.41 8.11 16.72
C THR A 278 -0.09 8.19 16.51
N GLU A 279 -0.58 8.10 15.28
CA GLU A 279 -2.00 8.08 14.94
C GLU A 279 -2.61 6.67 14.94
N SER A 280 -1.84 5.66 15.33
CA SER A 280 -2.37 4.31 15.55
C SER A 280 -3.55 4.34 16.50
N ARG A 281 -4.64 3.64 16.16
CA ARG A 281 -5.88 3.65 16.95
C ARG A 281 -6.12 2.31 17.61
N THR A 282 -6.52 2.39 18.86
CA THR A 282 -7.15 1.31 19.61
C THR A 282 -8.67 1.52 19.65
N ASP A 283 -9.41 0.58 20.19
CA ASP A 283 -10.84 0.75 20.51
C ASP A 283 -11.11 1.91 21.48
N GLU A 284 -10.11 2.31 22.26
CA GLU A 284 -10.18 3.39 23.26
C GLU A 284 -9.78 4.78 22.71
N GLY A 285 -9.19 4.86 21.50
CA GLY A 285 -8.73 6.11 20.87
C GLY A 285 -7.34 6.02 20.24
N PHE A 286 -6.71 7.19 20.06
CA PHE A 286 -5.33 7.25 19.56
C PHE A 286 -4.34 6.73 20.60
N VAL A 287 -3.26 6.12 20.11
CA VAL A 287 -2.13 5.72 20.96
C VAL A 287 -1.39 6.97 21.42
N GLU A 288 -1.34 7.17 22.75
CA GLU A 288 -0.58 8.28 23.31
C GLU A 288 0.93 8.10 23.10
N ARG A 289 1.65 9.21 22.91
CA ARG A 289 3.12 9.21 22.78
C ARG A 289 3.81 8.53 23.97
N SER A 290 3.22 8.61 25.18
CA SER A 290 3.65 7.90 26.38
C SER A 290 3.70 6.38 26.21
N ALA A 291 2.74 5.78 25.51
CA ALA A 291 2.71 4.35 25.24
C ALA A 291 3.85 3.90 24.31
N ILE A 292 4.23 4.76 23.35
CA ILE A 292 5.37 4.50 22.46
C ILE A 292 6.67 4.51 23.28
N THR A 293 6.87 5.51 24.11
CA THR A 293 8.07 5.62 24.96
C THR A 293 8.16 4.49 25.99
N GLU A 294 7.03 4.01 26.52
CA GLU A 294 6.98 2.81 27.37
C GLU A 294 7.44 1.54 26.63
N LEU A 295 7.02 1.37 25.38
CA LEU A 295 7.47 0.23 24.56
C LEU A 295 8.96 0.31 24.25
N ILE A 296 9.47 1.49 23.89
CA ILE A 296 10.91 1.71 23.67
C ILE A 296 11.67 1.35 24.93
N ASN A 297 11.25 1.87 26.10
CA ASN A 297 11.90 1.59 27.38
C ASN A 297 11.84 0.09 27.76
N ARG A 298 10.74 -0.59 27.43
CA ARG A 298 10.58 -2.04 27.67
C ARG A 298 11.60 -2.87 26.90
N TYR A 299 11.96 -2.44 25.69
CA TYR A 299 12.82 -3.20 24.78
C TYR A 299 14.24 -2.62 24.64
N LYS A 300 14.59 -1.59 25.39
CA LYS A 300 15.86 -0.84 25.26
C LYS A 300 17.13 -1.67 25.34
N ASP A 301 17.07 -2.84 26.00
CA ASP A 301 18.23 -3.73 26.15
C ASP A 301 18.44 -4.66 24.94
N LEU A 302 17.53 -4.66 23.99
CA LEU A 302 17.66 -5.40 22.73
C LEU A 302 18.46 -4.59 21.70
N SER A 303 18.84 -5.25 20.59
CA SER A 303 19.37 -4.53 19.42
C SER A 303 18.32 -3.61 18.83
N ALA A 304 18.77 -2.54 18.16
CA ALA A 304 17.87 -1.57 17.55
C ALA A 304 16.87 -2.22 16.57
N GLN A 305 17.33 -3.20 15.77
CA GLN A 305 16.46 -3.93 14.85
C GLN A 305 15.42 -4.79 15.60
N GLU A 306 15.81 -5.50 16.64
CA GLU A 306 14.87 -6.27 17.46
C GLU A 306 13.84 -5.37 18.16
N MET A 307 14.26 -4.15 18.56
CA MET A 307 13.35 -3.15 19.15
C MET A 307 12.27 -2.75 18.14
N VAL A 308 12.66 -2.31 16.95
CA VAL A 308 11.68 -1.88 15.91
C VAL A 308 10.74 -3.02 15.53
N ASP A 309 11.26 -4.25 15.38
CA ASP A 309 10.43 -5.42 15.04
C ASP A 309 9.41 -5.75 16.13
N LYS A 310 9.81 -5.66 17.42
CA LYS A 310 8.89 -5.92 18.54
C LYS A 310 7.85 -4.82 18.72
N ILE A 311 8.26 -3.58 18.54
CA ILE A 311 7.34 -2.43 18.60
C ILE A 311 6.33 -2.53 17.47
N TYR A 312 6.77 -2.76 16.22
CA TYR A 312 5.88 -2.96 15.08
C TYR A 312 4.87 -4.08 15.33
N ARG A 313 5.32 -5.26 15.76
CA ARG A 313 4.42 -6.40 16.06
C ARG A 313 3.42 -6.10 17.17
N HIS A 314 3.76 -5.22 18.11
CA HIS A 314 2.83 -4.77 19.14
C HIS A 314 1.72 -3.93 18.52
N PHE A 315 2.07 -2.95 17.68
CA PHE A 315 1.10 -2.09 16.97
C PHE A 315 0.24 -2.87 15.97
N GLU A 316 0.86 -3.79 15.21
CA GLU A 316 0.15 -4.67 14.28
C GLU A 316 -0.96 -5.47 14.98
N LYS A 317 -0.65 -6.04 16.17
CA LYS A 317 -1.65 -6.76 16.97
C LYS A 317 -2.75 -5.86 17.53
N MET A 318 -2.38 -4.65 17.95
CA MET A 318 -3.36 -3.67 18.47
C MET A 318 -4.36 -3.22 17.39
N GLN A 319 -3.98 -3.26 16.12
CA GLN A 319 -4.81 -2.88 14.99
C GLN A 319 -5.42 -4.10 14.25
N ASP A 320 -5.57 -5.25 14.93
CA ASP A 320 -6.12 -6.48 14.36
C ASP A 320 -5.46 -6.89 13.03
N PHE A 321 -4.15 -6.69 12.90
CA PHE A 321 -3.34 -6.97 11.69
C PHE A 321 -3.76 -6.14 10.46
N GLN A 322 -4.41 -4.98 10.66
CA GLN A 322 -4.80 -4.07 9.59
C GLN A 322 -4.30 -2.65 9.91
N LEU A 323 -3.12 -2.32 9.42
CA LEU A 323 -2.60 -0.95 9.54
C LEU A 323 -3.55 0.03 8.85
N ARG A 324 -3.82 1.15 9.51
CA ARG A 324 -4.67 2.23 8.98
C ARG A 324 -3.89 3.27 8.19
N ASP A 325 -2.64 3.48 8.59
CA ASP A 325 -1.68 4.31 7.86
C ASP A 325 -0.30 3.63 7.80
N ASP A 326 0.58 4.14 6.94
CA ASP A 326 1.89 3.61 6.73
C ASP A 326 2.71 3.73 8.01
N PHE A 327 3.43 2.69 8.38
CA PHE A 327 4.15 2.58 9.64
C PHE A 327 5.65 2.64 9.38
N THR A 328 6.30 3.72 9.79
CA THR A 328 7.76 3.84 9.70
C THR A 328 8.35 4.17 11.07
N LEU A 329 9.33 3.38 11.49
CA LEU A 329 10.04 3.52 12.76
C LEU A 329 11.52 3.27 12.56
N ILE A 330 12.35 4.19 13.05
CA ILE A 330 13.80 4.10 13.01
C ILE A 330 14.33 4.34 14.42
N ILE A 331 15.23 3.47 14.87
CA ILE A 331 15.94 3.62 16.15
C ILE A 331 17.42 3.60 15.87
N MET A 332 18.12 4.62 16.34
CA MET A 332 19.57 4.73 16.30
C MET A 332 20.11 4.82 17.72
N LYS A 333 20.86 3.84 18.16
CA LYS A 333 21.38 3.69 19.53
C LYS A 333 22.90 3.81 19.51
N ARG A 334 23.44 4.77 20.29
CA ARG A 334 24.86 4.84 20.52
C ARG A 334 25.27 3.74 21.52
N MET A 335 26.17 2.87 21.07
CA MET A 335 26.69 1.79 21.92
C MET A 335 27.67 2.35 22.96
N VAL A 336 27.82 1.62 24.08
CA VAL A 336 28.71 1.99 25.20
C VAL A 336 30.17 1.64 24.87
#